data_aecf67a42d2d2038c3d0bed6f7a77769
#
_entry.id   aecf67a42d2d2038c3d0bed6f7a77769
#
_cell.length_a   1.000
_cell.length_b   1.000
_cell.length_c   1.000
_cell.angle_alpha   90.00
_cell.angle_beta   90.00
_cell.angle_gamma   90.00
#
_symmetry.space_group_name_H-M   'P 1'
#
loop_
_entity.id
_entity.type
_entity.pdbx_description
1 polymer ?
#
loop_
_entity_poly.entity_id
_entity_poly.type
_entity_poly.pdbx_seq_one_letter_code
_entity_poly.pdbx_strand_id
1 'polypeptide(L)'
;MEKKTLNRIRMVENRIEACLREEDFISIPALSVELEKLIKEFTSSLKSDDKFKSYSEELEKISLKLEFFKNQTTNIFKNYRSKISAQTKMHLAYKKYSG
;
A
#
# COMPACT_ATOMS: atom_id res chain seq x y z
N MET A 1 -13.49 13.25 16.37
CA MET A 1 -12.13 12.74 16.14
C MET A 1 -12.08 11.50 15.29
N GLU A 2 -12.91 10.51 15.55
CA GLU A 2 -12.96 9.26 14.81
C GLU A 2 -13.32 9.46 13.32
N LYS A 3 -14.30 10.31 13.04
CA LYS A 3 -14.71 10.64 11.67
C LYS A 3 -13.60 11.32 10.86
N LYS A 4 -12.80 12.15 11.51
CA LYS A 4 -11.65 12.82 10.87
C LYS A 4 -10.59 11.81 10.44
N THR A 5 -10.26 10.88 11.33
CA THR A 5 -9.28 9.84 11.04
C THR A 5 -9.79 8.92 9.94
N LEU A 6 -11.06 8.54 9.99
CA LEU A 6 -11.69 7.72 8.96
C LEU A 6 -11.67 8.40 7.60
N ASN A 7 -11.94 9.70 7.54
CA ASN A 7 -11.86 10.47 6.30
C ASN A 7 -10.44 10.52 5.75
N ARG A 8 -9.43 10.65 6.61
CA ARG A 8 -8.02 10.60 6.21
C ARG A 8 -7.66 9.23 5.64
N ILE A 9 -8.13 8.16 6.27
CA ILE A 9 -7.93 6.79 5.77
C ILE A 9 -8.49 6.68 4.34
N ARG A 10 -9.71 7.14 4.13
CA ARG A 10 -10.35 7.12 2.80
C ARG A 10 -9.58 7.93 1.77
N MET A 11 -9.07 9.09 2.16
CA MET A 11 -8.23 9.92 1.29
C MET A 11 -6.95 9.21 0.88
N VAL A 12 -6.27 8.56 1.82
CA VAL A 12 -5.04 7.81 1.52
C VAL A 12 -5.35 6.59 0.64
N GLU A 13 -6.43 5.87 0.92
CA GLU A 13 -6.88 4.77 0.07
C GLU A 13 -7.11 5.22 -1.38
N ASN A 14 -7.79 6.37 -1.55
CA ASN A 14 -8.05 6.94 -2.87
C ASN A 14 -6.75 7.32 -3.59
N ARG A 15 -5.78 7.86 -2.87
CA ARG A 15 -4.46 8.18 -3.42
C ARG A 15 -3.72 6.93 -3.88
N ILE A 16 -3.75 5.87 -3.09
CA ILE A 16 -3.13 4.59 -3.47
C ILE A 16 -3.80 4.04 -4.74
N GLU A 17 -5.13 4.07 -4.80
CA GLU A 17 -5.87 3.64 -5.98
C GLU A 17 -5.50 4.46 -7.22
N ALA A 18 -5.36 5.77 -7.05
CA ALA A 18 -4.92 6.66 -8.13
C ALA A 18 -3.49 6.33 -8.58
N CYS A 19 -2.58 6.09 -7.64
CA CYS A 19 -1.20 5.68 -7.95
C CYS A 19 -1.16 4.37 -8.72
N LEU A 20 -2.01 3.41 -8.36
CA LEU A 20 -2.11 2.13 -9.07
C LEU A 20 -2.58 2.33 -10.52
N ARG A 21 -3.57 3.21 -10.73
CA ARG A 21 -4.09 3.53 -12.06
C ARG A 21 -3.08 4.26 -12.94
N GLU A 22 -2.32 5.17 -12.32
CA GLU A 22 -1.33 6.00 -13.03
C GLU A 22 0.05 5.36 -13.10
N GLU A 23 0.19 4.15 -12.55
CA GLU A 23 1.46 3.42 -12.48
C GLU A 23 2.55 4.17 -11.71
N ASP A 24 2.17 5.02 -10.76
CA ASP A 24 3.09 5.70 -9.85
C ASP A 24 3.42 4.79 -8.67
N PHE A 25 4.27 3.79 -8.91
CA PHE A 25 4.61 2.78 -7.91
C PHE A 25 5.60 3.27 -6.86
N ILE A 26 6.25 4.40 -7.11
CA ILE A 26 7.23 4.99 -6.18
C ILE A 26 6.53 5.54 -4.95
N SER A 27 5.35 6.14 -5.11
CA SER A 27 4.60 6.76 -4.04
C SER A 27 3.85 5.76 -3.15
N ILE A 28 3.58 4.55 -3.63
CA ILE A 28 2.75 3.56 -2.93
C ILE A 28 3.33 3.12 -1.58
N PRO A 29 4.63 2.81 -1.42
CA PRO A 29 5.16 2.39 -0.12
C PRO A 29 4.95 3.44 0.98
N ALA A 30 5.20 4.70 0.69
CA ALA A 30 5.02 5.79 1.65
C ALA A 30 3.55 5.94 2.04
N LEU A 31 2.63 5.86 1.07
CA LEU A 31 1.20 5.93 1.31
C LEU A 31 0.70 4.73 2.11
N SER A 32 1.24 3.55 1.87
CA SER A 32 0.89 2.34 2.62
C SER A 32 1.29 2.44 4.09
N VAL A 33 2.46 3.00 4.38
CA VAL A 33 2.92 3.25 5.75
C VAL A 33 2.02 4.27 6.44
N GLU A 34 1.65 5.33 5.74
CA GLU A 34 0.72 6.33 6.25
C GLU A 34 -0.65 5.72 6.56
N LEU A 35 -1.16 4.87 5.67
CA LEU A 35 -2.42 4.17 5.86
C LEU A 35 -2.38 3.28 7.11
N GLU A 36 -1.34 2.49 7.30
CA GLU A 36 -1.17 1.65 8.49
C GLU A 36 -1.16 2.48 9.78
N LYS A 37 -0.46 3.60 9.76
CA LYS A 37 -0.40 4.53 10.89
C LYS A 37 -1.78 5.08 11.23
N LEU A 38 -2.53 5.51 10.23
CA LEU A 38 -3.89 6.03 10.41
C LEU A 38 -4.85 4.96 10.93
N ILE A 39 -4.72 3.72 10.45
CA ILE A 39 -5.53 2.59 10.96
C ILE A 39 -5.24 2.36 12.43
N LYS A 40 -3.97 2.39 12.84
CA LYS A 40 -3.59 2.25 14.25
C LYS A 40 -4.15 3.38 15.11
N GLU A 41 -4.10 4.61 14.64
CA GLU A 41 -4.69 5.77 15.31
C GLU A 41 -6.20 5.61 15.45
N PHE A 42 -6.86 5.17 14.39
CA PHE A 42 -8.30 4.95 14.38
C PHE A 42 -8.71 3.88 15.38
N THR A 43 -8.05 2.72 15.37
CA THR A 43 -8.35 1.64 16.31
C THR A 43 -8.08 2.04 17.75
N SER A 44 -7.01 2.82 17.99
CA SER A 44 -6.68 3.33 19.32
C SER A 44 -7.72 4.34 19.83
N SER A 45 -8.40 5.05 18.94
CA SER A 45 -9.45 6.00 19.31
C SER A 45 -10.75 5.31 19.72
N LEU A 46 -10.96 4.06 19.35
CA LEU A 46 -12.15 3.29 19.67
C LEU A 46 -12.00 2.66 21.05
N LYS A 47 -12.32 3.44 22.10
CA LYS A 47 -12.08 3.05 23.50
C LYS A 47 -13.18 2.19 24.13
N SER A 48 -14.33 2.04 23.47
CA SER A 48 -15.43 1.24 24.00
C SER A 48 -15.80 0.11 23.06
N ASP A 49 -16.31 -0.99 23.60
CA ASP A 49 -16.76 -2.13 22.82
C ASP A 49 -17.89 -1.76 21.86
N ASP A 50 -18.76 -0.84 22.26
CA ASP A 50 -19.87 -0.36 21.43
C ASP A 50 -19.35 0.38 20.20
N LYS A 51 -18.29 1.17 20.32
CA LYS A 51 -17.65 1.85 19.21
C LYS A 51 -16.98 0.86 18.26
N PHE A 52 -16.33 -0.16 18.79
CA PHE A 52 -15.76 -1.23 17.97
C PHE A 52 -16.84 -1.94 17.16
N LYS A 53 -17.96 -2.27 17.77
CA LYS A 53 -19.10 -2.88 17.07
C LYS A 53 -19.66 -1.98 15.98
N SER A 54 -19.78 -0.68 16.30
CA SER A 54 -20.31 0.32 15.37
C SER A 54 -19.45 0.46 14.12
N TYR A 55 -18.13 0.34 14.24
CA TYR A 55 -17.17 0.49 13.15
C TYR A 55 -16.62 -0.83 12.62
N SER A 56 -17.14 -1.97 13.08
CA SER A 56 -16.59 -3.29 12.71
C SER A 56 -16.62 -3.55 11.20
N GLU A 57 -17.70 -3.18 10.52
CA GLU A 57 -17.81 -3.35 9.07
C GLU A 57 -16.81 -2.47 8.32
N GLU A 58 -16.64 -1.24 8.78
CA GLU A 58 -15.69 -0.30 8.16
C GLU A 58 -14.25 -0.75 8.40
N LEU A 59 -13.94 -1.24 9.60
CA LEU A 59 -12.62 -1.79 9.90
C LEU A 59 -12.31 -3.02 9.04
N GLU A 60 -13.30 -3.90 8.84
CA GLU A 60 -13.14 -5.05 7.97
C GLU A 60 -12.85 -4.63 6.54
N LYS A 61 -13.61 -3.69 5.99
CA LYS A 61 -13.39 -3.16 4.65
C LYS A 61 -12.02 -2.51 4.50
N ILE A 62 -11.60 -1.73 5.50
CA ILE A 62 -10.28 -1.08 5.52
C ILE A 62 -9.17 -2.13 5.54
N SER A 63 -9.31 -3.16 6.36
CA SER A 63 -8.33 -4.25 6.46
C SER A 63 -8.20 -5.02 5.15
N LEU A 64 -9.32 -5.31 4.49
CA LEU A 64 -9.34 -5.97 3.19
C LEU A 64 -8.66 -5.13 2.10
N LYS A 65 -8.91 -3.82 2.08
CA LYS A 65 -8.25 -2.91 1.14
C LYS A 65 -6.75 -2.83 1.41
N LEU A 66 -6.35 -2.74 2.66
CA LEU A 66 -4.93 -2.70 3.02
C LEU A 66 -4.21 -3.97 2.56
N GLU A 67 -4.82 -5.14 2.79
CA GLU A 67 -4.29 -6.42 2.33
C GLU A 67 -4.16 -6.45 0.82
N PHE A 68 -5.19 -5.99 0.10
CA PHE A 68 -5.18 -5.88 -1.36
C PHE A 68 -4.02 -4.98 -1.84
N PHE A 69 -3.85 -3.81 -1.24
CA PHE A 69 -2.77 -2.90 -1.60
C PHE A 69 -1.39 -3.50 -1.34
N LYS A 70 -1.22 -4.19 -0.21
CA LYS A 70 0.04 -4.88 0.11
C LYS A 70 0.35 -5.97 -0.90
N ASN A 71 -0.64 -6.76 -1.28
CA ASN A 71 -0.47 -7.82 -2.29
C ASN A 71 -0.12 -7.23 -3.66
N GLN A 72 -0.79 -6.17 -4.08
CA GLN A 72 -0.49 -5.48 -5.33
C GLN A 72 0.92 -4.90 -5.32
N THR A 73 1.31 -4.26 -4.24
CA THR A 73 2.65 -3.70 -4.09
C THR A 73 3.72 -4.80 -4.15
N THR A 74 3.51 -5.91 -3.46
CA THR A 74 4.42 -7.06 -3.47
C THR A 74 4.58 -7.61 -4.89
N ASN A 75 3.48 -7.77 -5.62
CA ASN A 75 3.51 -8.28 -7.00
C ASN A 75 4.24 -7.31 -7.94
N ILE A 76 4.01 -6.02 -7.79
CA ILE A 76 4.69 -4.99 -8.58
C ILE A 76 6.19 -5.03 -8.34
N PHE A 77 6.63 -5.09 -7.08
CA PHE A 77 8.04 -5.18 -6.73
C PHE A 77 8.69 -6.47 -7.23
N LYS A 78 7.97 -7.60 -7.15
CA LYS A 78 8.44 -8.87 -7.70
C LYS A 78 8.70 -8.77 -9.20
N ASN A 79 7.75 -8.23 -9.94
CA ASN A 79 7.88 -8.04 -11.38
C ASN A 79 9.01 -7.07 -11.72
N TYR A 80 9.13 -6.00 -10.96
CA TYR A 80 10.20 -5.02 -11.14
C TYR A 80 11.58 -5.62 -10.89
N ARG A 81 11.72 -6.40 -9.82
CA ARG A 81 12.97 -7.13 -9.53
C ARG A 81 13.36 -8.09 -10.62
N SER A 82 12.39 -8.82 -11.17
CA SER A 82 12.63 -9.72 -12.31
C SER A 82 13.15 -8.97 -13.52
N LYS A 83 12.56 -7.83 -13.86
CA LYS A 83 13.00 -6.99 -14.97
C LYS A 83 14.40 -6.45 -14.77
N ILE A 84 14.70 -5.93 -13.58
CA ILE A 84 16.02 -5.42 -13.25
C ILE A 84 17.07 -6.52 -13.32
N SER A 85 16.77 -7.69 -12.76
CA SER A 85 17.67 -8.84 -12.78
C SER A 85 17.99 -9.29 -14.22
N ALA A 86 16.96 -9.35 -15.07
CA ALA A 86 17.14 -9.68 -16.48
C ALA A 86 17.99 -8.66 -17.21
N GLN A 87 17.73 -7.37 -17.01
CA GLN A 87 18.51 -6.28 -17.61
C GLN A 87 19.96 -6.29 -17.13
N THR A 88 20.19 -6.56 -15.85
CA THR A 88 21.55 -6.66 -15.28
C THR A 88 22.31 -7.82 -15.89
N LYS A 89 21.67 -8.97 -16.06
CA LYS A 89 22.27 -10.14 -16.71
C LYS A 89 22.63 -9.84 -18.18
N MET A 90 21.74 -9.21 -18.91
CA MET A 90 22.00 -8.79 -20.30
C MET A 90 23.16 -7.81 -20.38
N HIS A 91 23.21 -6.84 -19.48
CA HIS A 91 24.28 -5.84 -19.45
C HIS A 91 25.64 -6.48 -19.15
N LEU A 92 25.71 -7.41 -18.21
CA LEU A 92 26.91 -8.16 -17.89
C LEU A 92 27.37 -9.01 -19.08
N ALA A 93 26.44 -9.66 -19.77
CA ALA A 93 26.74 -10.45 -20.97
C ALA A 93 27.32 -9.54 -22.07
N TYR A 94 26.75 -8.38 -22.29
CA TYR A 94 27.24 -7.39 -23.26
C TYR A 94 28.65 -6.93 -22.92
N LYS A 95 28.94 -6.65 -21.67
CA LYS A 95 30.28 -6.26 -21.21
C LYS A 95 31.30 -7.36 -21.47
N LYS A 96 30.91 -8.60 -21.34
CA LYS A 96 31.78 -9.77 -21.56
C LYS A 96 32.18 -9.93 -23.01
N TYR A 97 31.30 -9.54 -23.97
CA TYR A 97 31.54 -9.69 -25.39
C TYR A 97 32.13 -8.43 -26.04
N SER A 98 32.02 -7.28 -25.42
CA SER A 98 32.53 -6.03 -25.97
C SER A 98 33.89 -5.59 -25.41
N GLY A 99 34.40 -6.33 -24.46
CA GLY A 99 35.67 -6.03 -23.85
C GLY A 99 36.73 -6.93 -24.31
#